data_c857977f90ecc0be1ed4e202ef9419cd
#
_entry.id   c857977f90ecc0be1ed4e202ef9419cd
#
_cell.length_a   1.000
_cell.length_b   1.000
_cell.length_c   1.000
_cell.angle_alpha   90.00
_cell.angle_beta   90.00
_cell.angle_gamma   90.00
#
_symmetry.space_group_name_H-M   'P 1'
#
loop_
_entity.id
_entity.type
_entity.pdbx_description
1 polymer ?
#
loop_
_entity_poly.entity_id
_entity_poly.type
_entity_poly.pdbx_seq_one_letter_code
_entity_poly.pdbx_strand_id
1 'polypeptide(L)'
;MFEDVVQFIQNIYKTTEFIPLHEPRFVGNEKQYLNECIDSTFVSSVGKFVDEFEKKIADYVGANFAVATSNGASALHVALLLANVTENDE
;
A
#
# COMPACT_ATOMS: atom_id res chain seq x y z
N MET A 1 -4.28 -30.27 21.94
CA MET A 1 -4.66 -30.61 20.52
C MET A 1 -3.89 -29.76 19.54
N PHE A 2 -3.61 -28.51 19.80
CA PHE A 2 -2.91 -27.62 18.86
C PHE A 2 -1.50 -27.21 19.31
N GLU A 3 -1.02 -27.76 20.45
CA GLU A 3 0.28 -27.43 21.03
C GLU A 3 1.44 -27.67 20.05
N ASP A 4 1.40 -28.79 19.33
CA ASP A 4 2.42 -29.14 18.35
C ASP A 4 2.45 -28.18 17.18
N VAL A 5 1.27 -27.69 16.74
CA VAL A 5 1.15 -26.71 15.66
C VAL A 5 1.65 -25.35 16.14
N VAL A 6 1.29 -24.94 17.35
CA VAL A 6 1.78 -23.69 17.95
C VAL A 6 3.30 -23.72 18.09
N GLN A 7 3.85 -24.83 18.60
CA GLN A 7 5.28 -24.97 18.77
C GLN A 7 6.04 -25.00 17.43
N PHE A 8 5.46 -25.62 16.41
CA PHE A 8 6.00 -25.61 15.06
C PHE A 8 6.09 -24.17 14.50
N ILE A 9 5.02 -23.38 14.64
CA ILE A 9 4.99 -21.98 14.19
C ILE A 9 6.01 -21.15 14.97
N GLN A 10 6.05 -21.27 16.30
CA GLN A 10 7.01 -20.58 17.15
C GLN A 10 8.46 -20.90 16.76
N ASN A 11 8.74 -22.15 16.41
CA ASN A 11 10.07 -22.58 15.95
C ASN A 11 10.45 -21.94 14.61
N ILE A 12 9.50 -21.81 13.67
CA ILE A 12 9.74 -21.12 12.39
C ILE A 12 10.11 -19.65 12.63
N TYR A 13 9.33 -18.98 13.48
CA TYR A 13 9.53 -17.55 13.77
C TYR A 13 10.60 -17.29 14.85
N LYS A 14 11.13 -18.35 15.49
CA LYS A 14 12.14 -18.29 16.57
C LYS A 14 11.72 -17.36 17.70
N THR A 15 10.46 -17.40 18.08
CA THR A 15 9.89 -16.58 19.15
C THR A 15 8.76 -17.33 19.86
N THR A 16 8.59 -17.05 21.15
CA THR A 16 7.43 -17.47 21.95
C THR A 16 6.44 -16.35 22.19
N GLU A 17 6.78 -15.14 21.69
CA GLU A 17 5.92 -13.97 21.79
C GLU A 17 4.77 -14.03 20.79
N PHE A 18 3.90 -13.02 20.84
CA PHE A 18 2.78 -12.89 19.90
C PHE A 18 3.30 -12.78 18.45
N ILE A 19 2.80 -13.64 17.59
CA ILE A 19 3.10 -13.64 16.15
C ILE A 19 1.89 -13.08 15.43
N PRO A 20 1.95 -11.85 14.88
CA PRO A 20 0.85 -11.27 14.12
C PRO A 20 0.65 -12.02 12.82
N LEU A 21 -0.60 -12.07 12.33
CA LEU A 21 -0.94 -12.70 11.05
C LEU A 21 -0.18 -12.04 9.89
N HIS A 22 -0.08 -10.73 9.93
CA HIS A 22 0.82 -9.94 9.09
C HIS A 22 1.18 -8.63 9.82
N GLU A 23 2.36 -8.15 9.56
CA GLU A 23 2.91 -6.96 10.20
C GLU A 23 3.52 -6.05 9.13
N PRO A 24 3.14 -4.76 9.09
CA PRO A 24 3.83 -3.79 8.26
C PRO A 24 5.30 -3.68 8.67
N ARG A 25 6.20 -3.79 7.69
CA ARG A 25 7.65 -3.66 7.93
C ARG A 25 8.18 -2.44 7.19
N PHE A 26 8.78 -1.55 7.95
CA PHE A 26 9.39 -0.31 7.47
C PHE A 26 10.91 -0.44 7.58
N VAL A 27 11.53 -1.07 6.59
CA VAL A 27 12.97 -1.37 6.56
C VAL A 27 13.74 -0.53 5.54
N GLY A 28 13.05 0.30 4.77
CA GLY A 28 13.60 1.18 3.75
C GLY A 28 13.65 2.64 4.20
N ASN A 29 13.40 3.53 3.27
CA ASN A 29 13.48 4.98 3.47
C ASN A 29 12.14 5.63 3.86
N GLU A 30 11.15 4.85 4.30
CA GLU A 30 9.78 5.32 4.55
C GLU A 30 9.77 6.48 5.56
N LYS A 31 10.54 6.35 6.65
CA LYS A 31 10.64 7.41 7.66
C LYS A 31 11.30 8.68 7.14
N GLN A 32 12.31 8.53 6.28
CA GLN A 32 12.99 9.66 5.66
C GLN A 32 12.02 10.40 4.73
N TYR A 33 11.33 9.70 3.85
CA TYR A 33 10.36 10.31 2.94
C TYR A 33 9.21 10.99 3.67
N LEU A 34 8.74 10.39 4.76
CA LEU A 34 7.70 11.00 5.59
C LEU A 34 8.21 12.30 6.24
N ASN A 35 9.43 12.31 6.78
CA ASN A 35 10.03 13.52 7.34
C ASN A 35 10.20 14.61 6.28
N GLU A 36 10.67 14.26 5.07
CA GLU A 36 10.80 15.21 3.96
C GLU A 36 9.43 15.81 3.57
N CYS A 37 8.34 15.05 3.61
CA CYS A 37 7.00 15.57 3.38
C CYS A 37 6.60 16.58 4.46
N ILE A 38 6.86 16.25 5.73
CA ILE A 38 6.55 17.14 6.85
C ILE A 38 7.37 18.44 6.79
N ASP A 39 8.67 18.33 6.58
CA ASP A 39 9.59 19.45 6.52
C ASP A 39 9.27 20.40 5.35
N SER A 40 8.85 19.83 4.22
CA SER A 40 8.43 20.60 3.05
C SER A 40 7.02 21.19 3.16
N THR A 41 6.23 20.77 4.16
CA THR A 41 4.81 21.08 4.34
C THR A 41 3.86 20.53 3.25
N PHE A 42 4.38 19.79 2.27
CA PHE A 42 3.57 19.12 1.24
C PHE A 42 3.03 17.78 1.74
N VAL A 43 2.00 17.85 2.58
CA VAL A 43 1.37 16.69 3.24
C VAL A 43 -0.05 16.37 2.70
N SER A 44 -0.38 16.90 1.53
CA SER A 44 -1.69 16.69 0.89
C SER A 44 -1.59 15.79 -0.35
N SER A 45 -2.62 15.82 -1.19
CA SER A 45 -2.68 15.10 -2.47
C SER A 45 -1.74 15.68 -3.56
N VAL A 46 -1.01 16.72 -3.27
CA VAL A 46 -0.06 17.35 -4.18
C VAL A 46 1.32 17.37 -3.53
N GLY A 47 2.34 16.94 -4.25
CA GLY A 47 3.71 16.97 -3.76
C GLY A 47 4.63 16.06 -4.56
N LYS A 48 5.94 16.30 -4.45
CA LYS A 48 7.01 15.61 -5.17
C LYS A 48 6.85 14.07 -5.17
N PHE A 49 6.51 13.48 -4.03
CA PHE A 49 6.41 12.03 -3.91
C PHE A 49 5.14 11.46 -4.58
N VAL A 50 4.07 12.24 -4.65
CA VAL A 50 2.86 11.86 -5.41
C VAL A 50 3.21 11.84 -6.89
N ASP A 51 3.82 12.92 -7.41
CA ASP A 51 4.22 13.02 -8.81
C ASP A 51 5.21 11.90 -9.22
N GLU A 52 6.20 11.62 -8.36
CA GLU A 52 7.15 10.54 -8.58
C GLU A 52 6.49 9.15 -8.57
N PHE A 53 5.54 8.92 -7.66
CA PHE A 53 4.79 7.67 -7.58
C PHE A 53 3.97 7.45 -8.84
N GLU A 54 3.18 8.45 -9.25
CA GLU A 54 2.35 8.38 -10.45
C GLU A 54 3.19 8.11 -11.70
N LYS A 55 4.30 8.84 -11.85
CA LYS A 55 5.22 8.62 -12.96
C LYS A 55 5.82 7.21 -12.97
N LYS A 56 6.32 6.75 -11.83
CA LYS A 56 6.95 5.42 -11.73
C LYS A 56 5.96 4.29 -11.99
N ILE A 57 4.71 4.42 -11.53
CA ILE A 57 3.68 3.44 -11.81
C ILE A 57 3.31 3.45 -13.29
N ALA A 58 3.10 4.62 -13.90
CA ALA A 58 2.82 4.74 -15.32
C ALA A 58 3.93 4.09 -16.17
N ASP A 59 5.19 4.41 -15.89
CA ASP A 59 6.35 3.84 -16.56
C ASP A 59 6.41 2.30 -16.38
N TYR A 60 6.18 1.81 -15.16
CA TYR A 60 6.25 0.38 -14.84
C TYR A 60 5.20 -0.47 -15.58
N VAL A 61 3.96 0.04 -15.68
CA VAL A 61 2.86 -0.68 -16.35
C VAL A 61 2.74 -0.36 -17.84
N GLY A 62 3.55 0.58 -18.36
CA GLY A 62 3.50 1.03 -19.76
C GLY A 62 2.25 1.87 -20.08
N ALA A 63 1.66 2.52 -19.08
CA ALA A 63 0.52 3.43 -19.27
C ALA A 63 1.01 4.87 -19.53
N ASN A 64 0.18 5.67 -20.19
CA ASN A 64 0.50 7.08 -20.41
C ASN A 64 0.42 7.91 -19.12
N PHE A 65 -0.47 7.52 -18.22
CA PHE A 65 -0.74 8.24 -16.97
C PHE A 65 -1.09 7.25 -15.86
N ALA A 66 -0.82 7.64 -14.63
CA ALA A 66 -1.34 7.02 -13.41
C ALA A 66 -1.83 8.13 -12.48
N VAL A 67 -2.81 7.83 -11.66
CA VAL A 67 -3.37 8.76 -10.67
C VAL A 67 -3.34 8.09 -9.31
N ALA A 68 -2.68 8.73 -8.34
CA ALA A 68 -2.64 8.25 -6.97
C ALA A 68 -3.99 8.44 -6.28
N THR A 69 -4.42 7.44 -5.53
CA THR A 69 -5.63 7.49 -4.70
C THR A 69 -5.27 7.14 -3.26
N SER A 70 -6.13 7.48 -2.32
CA SER A 70 -5.89 7.24 -0.89
C SER A 70 -5.80 5.75 -0.52
N ASN A 71 -6.43 4.88 -1.29
CA ASN A 71 -6.40 3.43 -1.09
C ASN A 71 -6.94 2.68 -2.33
N GLY A 72 -6.75 1.35 -2.34
CA GLY A 72 -7.19 0.50 -3.45
C GLY A 72 -8.70 0.46 -3.67
N ALA A 73 -9.51 0.58 -2.62
CA ALA A 73 -10.97 0.62 -2.76
C ALA A 73 -11.43 1.88 -3.51
N SER A 74 -10.84 3.03 -3.19
CA SER A 74 -11.08 4.28 -3.91
C SER A 74 -10.63 4.19 -5.37
N ALA A 75 -9.46 3.57 -5.63
CA ALA A 75 -8.97 3.35 -6.99
C ALA A 75 -9.94 2.49 -7.80
N LEU A 76 -10.39 1.38 -7.24
CA LEU A 76 -11.34 0.48 -7.90
C LEU A 76 -12.68 1.18 -8.17
N HIS A 77 -13.19 1.92 -7.20
CA HIS A 77 -14.43 2.68 -7.37
C HIS A 77 -14.35 3.66 -8.55
N VAL A 78 -13.28 4.46 -8.61
CA VAL A 78 -13.06 5.39 -9.71
C VAL A 78 -12.90 4.65 -11.05
N ALA A 79 -12.18 3.53 -11.08
CA ALA A 79 -12.01 2.72 -12.28
C ALA A 79 -13.34 2.19 -12.81
N LEU A 80 -14.22 1.71 -11.94
CA LEU A 80 -15.57 1.25 -12.31
C LEU A 80 -16.43 2.39 -12.87
N LEU A 81 -16.36 3.59 -12.26
CA LEU A 81 -17.05 4.77 -12.78
C LEU A 81 -16.55 5.15 -14.17
N LEU A 82 -15.24 5.14 -14.41
CA LEU A 82 -14.64 5.43 -15.71
C LEU A 82 -15.00 4.37 -16.77
N ALA A 83 -15.22 3.13 -16.35
CA ALA A 83 -15.71 2.05 -17.20
C ALA A 83 -17.22 2.11 -17.46
N ASN A 84 -17.92 3.12 -16.92
CA ASN A 84 -19.39 3.28 -16.98
C ASN A 84 -20.15 2.07 -16.40
N VAL A 85 -19.59 1.41 -15.41
CA VAL A 85 -20.29 0.34 -14.70
C VAL A 85 -21.41 0.94 -13.85
N THR A 86 -22.60 0.36 -13.96
CA THR A 86 -23.83 0.81 -13.31
C THR A 86 -24.42 -0.28 -12.42
N GLU A 87 -25.45 0.04 -11.65
CA GLU A 87 -26.15 -0.92 -10.77
C GLU A 87 -26.84 -2.08 -11.52
N ASN A 88 -26.94 -2.01 -12.85
CA ASN A 88 -27.58 -3.02 -13.69
C ASN A 88 -26.55 -3.93 -14.39
N ASP A 89 -25.26 -3.74 -14.15
CA ASP A 89 -24.19 -4.56 -14.72
C ASP A 89 -23.90 -5.77 -13.80
N GLU A 90 -23.69 -6.96 -14.39
CA GLU A 90 -23.38 -8.21 -13.72
C GLU A 90 -21.87 -8.56 -13.87
#